data_01bca52b67e3d36ad8788ac4c42f3155
#
_entry.id   01bca52b67e3d36ad8788ac4c42f3155
#
_cell.length_a   1.000
_cell.length_b   1.000
_cell.length_c   1.000
_cell.angle_alpha   90.00
_cell.angle_beta   90.00
_cell.angle_gamma   90.00
#
_symmetry.space_group_name_H-M   'P 1'
#
loop_
_entity.id
_entity.type
_entity.pdbx_description
1 polymer ?
#
loop_
_entity_poly.entity_id
_entity_poly.type
_entity_poly.pdbx_seq_one_letter_code
_entity_poly.pdbx_strand_id
1 'polypeptide(L)'
;MKWNLKITRSFYYDLKSNMTDTLAPTQRYVDVAVNDVAELLGCAPWDLSTSKGLISGDLTLYLENDQAIDCTVPGGALIPQIIPNITSIRSRADFVLVVEKDAMFQILLEDKTTRALNCILITGKGYPDVATRMLVKILSDKLDLPVYIVVDADPFGMDIMCIYR
;
A
#
# COMPACT_ATOMS: atom_id res chain seq x y z
N MET A 1 -3.43 -16.70 -8.39
CA MET A 1 -4.31 -16.24 -9.46
C MET A 1 -5.40 -15.23 -9.03
N LYS A 2 -5.55 -14.86 -7.76
CA LYS A 2 -6.52 -13.84 -7.26
C LYS A 2 -5.97 -12.41 -7.20
N TRP A 3 -4.72 -12.17 -7.57
CA TRP A 3 -3.99 -10.93 -7.36
C TRP A 3 -4.32 -9.83 -8.38
N ASN A 4 -4.60 -10.20 -9.64
CA ASN A 4 -4.89 -9.26 -10.73
C ASN A 4 -6.23 -8.52 -10.58
N LEU A 5 -7.22 -9.13 -9.92
CA LEU A 5 -8.58 -8.59 -9.85
C LEU A 5 -8.73 -7.30 -9.03
N LYS A 6 -7.79 -6.99 -8.09
CA LYS A 6 -7.95 -5.88 -7.16
C LYS A 6 -7.24 -4.58 -7.59
N ILE A 7 -6.14 -4.69 -8.31
CA ILE A 7 -5.42 -3.52 -8.88
C ILE A 7 -6.26 -2.91 -10.00
N THR A 8 -6.79 -3.76 -10.86
CA THR A 8 -7.64 -3.38 -11.99
C THR A 8 -8.98 -2.79 -11.56
N ARG A 9 -9.53 -3.13 -10.37
CA ARG A 9 -10.75 -2.49 -9.85
C ARG A 9 -10.56 -1.01 -9.58
N SER A 10 -9.49 -0.59 -8.91
CA SER A 10 -9.21 0.83 -8.66
C SER A 10 -9.11 1.58 -9.99
N PHE A 11 -8.34 1.04 -10.95
CA PHE A 11 -8.16 1.62 -12.27
C PHE A 11 -9.48 1.70 -13.07
N TYR A 12 -10.34 0.66 -12.97
CA TYR A 12 -11.66 0.67 -13.57
C TYR A 12 -12.57 1.77 -13.01
N TYR A 13 -12.59 1.97 -11.69
CA TYR A 13 -13.40 3.02 -11.08
C TYR A 13 -12.89 4.41 -11.40
N ASP A 14 -11.57 4.60 -11.48
CA ASP A 14 -10.96 5.86 -11.89
C ASP A 14 -11.30 6.19 -13.35
N LEU A 15 -11.25 5.20 -14.24
CA LEU A 15 -11.70 5.35 -15.63
C LEU A 15 -13.19 5.64 -15.73
N LYS A 16 -14.02 4.94 -14.94
CA LYS A 16 -15.48 5.14 -14.95
C LYS A 16 -15.90 6.50 -14.40
N SER A 17 -15.16 7.07 -13.45
CA SER A 17 -15.43 8.41 -12.92
C SER A 17 -15.03 9.55 -13.88
N ASN A 18 -14.05 9.31 -14.76
CA ASN A 18 -13.45 10.33 -15.62
C ASN A 18 -13.82 10.20 -17.10
N MET A 19 -14.42 9.09 -17.53
CA MET A 19 -14.74 8.82 -18.95
C MET A 19 -16.16 8.27 -19.09
N THR A 20 -16.83 8.64 -20.15
CA THR A 20 -18.18 8.16 -20.48
C THR A 20 -18.21 6.62 -20.64
N ASP A 21 -19.29 5.99 -20.22
CA ASP A 21 -19.58 4.54 -20.13
C ASP A 21 -19.25 3.67 -21.38
N THR A 22 -18.79 4.28 -22.45
CA THR A 22 -18.62 3.62 -23.76
C THR A 22 -17.28 2.89 -23.94
N LEU A 23 -16.22 3.27 -23.21
CA LEU A 23 -14.86 2.74 -23.42
C LEU A 23 -14.52 1.51 -22.60
N ALA A 24 -15.11 1.34 -21.42
CA ALA A 24 -14.89 0.18 -20.57
C ALA A 24 -16.21 -0.26 -19.90
N PRO A 25 -17.12 -0.93 -20.62
CA PRO A 25 -18.43 -1.31 -20.10
C PRO A 25 -18.36 -2.30 -18.93
N THR A 26 -17.28 -3.07 -18.83
CA THR A 26 -17.05 -3.98 -17.69
C THR A 26 -15.58 -3.97 -17.26
N GLN A 27 -15.32 -4.28 -15.99
CA GLN A 27 -13.97 -4.40 -15.45
C GLN A 27 -13.08 -5.36 -16.26
N ARG A 28 -13.65 -6.40 -16.86
CA ARG A 28 -12.92 -7.38 -17.67
C ARG A 28 -12.15 -6.74 -18.84
N TYR A 29 -12.68 -5.69 -19.46
CA TYR A 29 -11.97 -4.97 -20.53
C TYR A 29 -10.71 -4.29 -20.02
N VAL A 30 -10.80 -3.69 -18.84
CA VAL A 30 -9.63 -3.05 -18.18
C VAL A 30 -8.61 -4.13 -17.78
N ASP A 31 -9.06 -5.26 -17.24
CA ASP A 31 -8.18 -6.37 -16.84
C ASP A 31 -7.40 -6.92 -18.05
N VAL A 32 -8.07 -7.11 -19.20
CA VAL A 32 -7.41 -7.55 -20.43
C VAL A 32 -6.43 -6.50 -20.93
N ALA A 33 -6.85 -5.24 -21.04
CA ALA A 33 -5.98 -4.16 -21.51
C ALA A 33 -4.72 -3.99 -20.66
N VAL A 34 -4.83 -4.08 -19.32
CA VAL A 34 -3.67 -4.00 -18.42
C VAL A 34 -2.72 -5.19 -18.62
N ASN A 35 -3.25 -6.40 -18.82
CA ASN A 35 -2.42 -7.57 -19.11
C ASN A 35 -1.72 -7.43 -20.48
N ASP A 36 -2.43 -6.98 -21.51
CA ASP A 36 -1.85 -6.79 -22.84
C ASP A 36 -0.73 -5.74 -22.83
N VAL A 37 -0.94 -4.62 -22.13
CA VAL A 37 0.09 -3.57 -21.97
C VAL A 37 1.29 -4.10 -21.16
N ALA A 38 1.06 -4.86 -20.10
CA ALA A 38 2.15 -5.46 -19.32
C ALA A 38 2.98 -6.44 -20.17
N GLU A 39 2.32 -7.26 -20.99
CA GLU A 39 2.99 -8.18 -21.91
C GLU A 39 3.84 -7.43 -22.95
N LEU A 40 3.27 -6.37 -23.55
CA LEU A 40 4.00 -5.51 -24.50
C LEU A 40 5.25 -4.83 -23.89
N LEU A 41 5.16 -4.47 -22.61
CA LEU A 41 6.26 -3.82 -21.88
C LEU A 41 7.25 -4.84 -21.27
N GLY A 42 6.95 -6.14 -21.34
CA GLY A 42 7.76 -7.20 -20.73
C GLY A 42 7.79 -7.13 -19.20
N CYS A 43 6.74 -6.57 -18.57
CA CYS A 43 6.63 -6.44 -17.13
C CYS A 43 5.39 -7.18 -16.60
N ALA A 44 5.28 -7.31 -15.29
CA ALA A 44 4.08 -7.86 -14.69
C ALA A 44 2.96 -6.81 -14.59
N PRO A 45 1.67 -7.18 -14.65
CA PRO A 45 0.56 -6.23 -14.57
C PRO A 45 0.57 -5.37 -13.31
N TRP A 46 1.11 -5.86 -12.21
CA TRP A 46 1.25 -5.09 -10.95
C TRP A 46 2.35 -4.03 -11.00
N ASP A 47 3.30 -4.10 -11.93
CA ASP A 47 4.33 -3.08 -12.12
C ASP A 47 3.75 -1.80 -12.76
N LEU A 48 2.56 -1.90 -13.36
CA LEU A 48 1.81 -0.79 -13.93
C LEU A 48 0.97 -0.03 -12.89
N SER A 49 0.86 -0.55 -11.66
CA SER A 49 0.09 0.10 -10.60
C SER A 49 0.90 1.18 -9.90
N THR A 50 0.27 2.32 -9.61
CA THR A 50 0.89 3.35 -8.76
C THR A 50 0.73 2.98 -7.29
N SER A 51 1.78 3.15 -6.49
CA SER A 51 1.67 3.05 -5.03
C SER A 51 0.83 4.20 -4.50
N LYS A 52 -0.17 3.89 -3.68
CA LYS A 52 -1.04 4.88 -3.01
C LYS A 52 -0.94 4.84 -1.49
N GLY A 53 -0.27 3.81 -0.95
CA GLY A 53 -0.11 3.62 0.48
C GLY A 53 0.75 4.71 1.12
N LEU A 54 0.44 5.04 2.37
CA LEU A 54 1.22 5.95 3.20
C LEU A 54 1.80 5.21 4.40
N ILE A 55 2.96 5.69 4.84
CA ILE A 55 3.67 5.19 6.01
C ILE A 55 4.18 6.34 6.86
N SER A 56 4.13 6.21 8.17
CA SER A 56 4.70 7.17 9.12
C SER A 56 5.20 6.46 10.38
N GLY A 57 6.20 7.06 11.03
CA GLY A 57 6.78 6.54 12.26
C GLY A 57 8.31 6.71 12.30
N ASP A 58 8.94 6.21 13.35
CA ASP A 58 10.42 6.19 13.46
C ASP A 58 10.98 5.10 12.54
N LEU A 59 11.02 5.41 11.25
CA LEU A 59 11.44 4.51 10.18
C LEU A 59 12.18 5.27 9.10
N THR A 60 13.30 4.72 8.65
CA THR A 60 14.04 5.16 7.47
C THR A 60 14.24 3.96 6.53
N LEU A 61 13.85 4.13 5.27
CA LEU A 61 14.07 3.15 4.21
C LEU A 61 15.23 3.63 3.33
N TYR A 62 16.25 2.80 3.15
CA TYR A 62 17.38 3.07 2.28
C TYR A 62 17.20 2.31 0.96
N LEU A 63 17.37 3.01 -0.16
CA LEU A 63 17.19 2.50 -1.51
C LEU A 63 18.54 2.23 -2.20
N GLU A 64 18.54 1.41 -3.24
CA GLU A 64 19.75 1.07 -4.02
C GLU A 64 20.48 2.26 -4.65
N ASN A 65 19.76 3.37 -4.89
CA ASN A 65 20.30 4.59 -5.49
C ASN A 65 20.85 5.59 -4.44
N ASP A 66 21.22 5.12 -3.26
CA ASP A 66 21.68 5.92 -2.11
C ASP A 66 20.64 6.94 -1.60
N GLN A 67 19.40 6.84 -2.03
CA GLN A 67 18.31 7.64 -1.49
C GLN A 67 17.79 7.04 -0.19
N ALA A 68 17.38 7.90 0.73
CA ALA A 68 16.72 7.51 1.97
C ALA A 68 15.33 8.16 2.03
N ILE A 69 14.34 7.37 2.40
CA ILE A 69 12.98 7.85 2.67
C ILE A 69 12.81 7.92 4.18
N ASP A 70 12.71 9.14 4.69
CA ASP A 70 12.38 9.41 6.09
C ASP A 70 10.86 9.39 6.28
N CYS A 71 10.37 8.45 7.08
CA CYS A 71 8.94 8.29 7.34
C CYS A 71 8.45 9.14 8.53
N THR A 72 9.30 9.99 9.12
CA THR A 72 8.89 10.92 10.18
C THR A 72 8.25 12.21 9.66
N VAL A 73 8.18 12.38 8.35
CA VAL A 73 7.66 13.59 7.71
C VAL A 73 6.18 13.83 8.03
N PRO A 74 5.75 15.09 8.20
CA PRO A 74 4.35 15.42 8.43
C PRO A 74 3.45 14.91 7.29
N GLY A 75 2.31 14.33 7.64
CA GLY A 75 1.36 13.74 6.68
C GLY A 75 1.74 12.33 6.21
N GLY A 76 2.89 11.81 6.64
CA GLY A 76 3.40 10.51 6.22
C GLY A 76 4.13 10.54 4.89
N ALA A 77 4.96 9.54 4.65
CA ALA A 77 5.68 9.32 3.40
C ALA A 77 4.91 8.39 2.48
N LEU A 78 5.05 8.59 1.17
CA LEU A 78 4.51 7.65 0.18
C LEU A 78 5.33 6.36 0.21
N ILE A 79 4.66 5.21 0.19
CA ILE A 79 5.33 3.92 0.09
C ILE A 79 5.99 3.80 -1.29
N PRO A 80 7.28 3.44 -1.39
CA PRO A 80 7.93 3.28 -2.68
C PRO A 80 7.24 2.22 -3.54
N GLN A 81 7.15 2.48 -4.84
CA GLN A 81 6.52 1.55 -5.77
C GLN A 81 7.31 0.24 -5.91
N ILE A 82 8.65 0.35 -5.94
CA ILE A 82 9.56 -0.79 -6.13
C ILE A 82 10.17 -1.16 -4.79
N ILE A 83 9.51 -2.04 -4.05
CA ILE A 83 9.93 -2.51 -2.74
C ILE A 83 11.25 -3.31 -2.76
N PRO A 84 11.56 -4.14 -3.78
CA PRO A 84 12.86 -4.82 -3.86
C PRO A 84 14.08 -3.90 -3.84
N ASN A 85 13.94 -2.63 -4.23
CA ASN A 85 15.03 -1.65 -4.19
C ASN A 85 15.36 -1.17 -2.77
N ILE A 86 14.63 -1.62 -1.73
CA ILE A 86 14.96 -1.33 -0.34
C ILE A 86 16.12 -2.23 0.11
N THR A 87 17.30 -1.63 0.25
CA THR A 87 18.53 -2.32 0.65
C THR A 87 18.61 -2.52 2.15
N SER A 88 18.22 -1.51 2.92
CA SER A 88 18.21 -1.59 4.38
C SER A 88 17.07 -0.79 5.00
N ILE A 89 16.72 -1.14 6.23
CA ILE A 89 15.64 -0.53 6.99
C ILE A 89 16.16 -0.24 8.39
N ARG A 90 15.91 0.97 8.88
CA ARG A 90 16.23 1.37 10.23
C ARG A 90 14.96 1.84 10.94
N SER A 91 14.66 1.24 12.08
CA SER A 91 13.52 1.62 12.92
C SER A 91 13.82 1.29 14.39
N ARG A 92 13.15 1.99 15.31
CA ARG A 92 13.11 1.68 16.74
C ARG A 92 11.67 1.44 17.21
N ALA A 93 10.75 1.25 16.28
CA ALA A 93 9.36 0.97 16.61
C ALA A 93 9.19 -0.43 17.20
N ASP A 94 8.17 -0.58 18.04
CA ASP A 94 7.85 -1.84 18.71
C ASP A 94 6.87 -2.71 17.89
N PHE A 95 6.09 -2.11 16.99
CA PHE A 95 5.13 -2.83 16.14
C PHE A 95 4.71 -2.00 14.92
N VAL A 96 4.04 -2.68 13.98
CA VAL A 96 3.40 -2.08 12.81
C VAL A 96 1.89 -2.01 13.06
N LEU A 97 1.30 -0.82 12.88
CA LEU A 97 -0.14 -0.60 12.92
C LEU A 97 -0.65 -0.26 11.52
N VAL A 98 -1.44 -1.15 10.95
CA VAL A 98 -2.09 -0.93 9.65
C VAL A 98 -3.52 -0.46 9.88
N VAL A 99 -3.93 0.63 9.25
CA VAL A 99 -5.30 1.14 9.30
C VAL A 99 -5.90 1.16 7.89
N GLU A 100 -7.17 0.79 7.77
CA GLU A 100 -7.84 0.68 6.48
C GLU A 100 -8.00 2.04 5.81
N LYS A 101 -8.52 3.04 6.55
CA LYS A 101 -8.93 4.33 5.99
C LYS A 101 -7.85 5.39 6.11
N ASP A 102 -7.64 6.15 5.02
CA ASP A 102 -6.77 7.32 5.02
C ASP A 102 -7.18 8.37 6.06
N ALA A 103 -8.49 8.60 6.24
CA ALA A 103 -8.98 9.52 7.26
C ALA A 103 -8.55 9.11 8.69
N MET A 104 -8.60 7.82 9.01
CA MET A 104 -8.12 7.31 10.30
C MET A 104 -6.61 7.46 10.43
N PHE A 105 -5.86 7.20 9.36
CA PHE A 105 -4.42 7.42 9.33
C PHE A 105 -4.07 8.87 9.66
N GLN A 106 -4.74 9.85 9.04
CA GLN A 106 -4.50 11.27 9.30
C GLN A 106 -4.83 11.67 10.76
N ILE A 107 -5.96 11.21 11.29
CA ILE A 107 -6.34 11.46 12.70
C ILE A 107 -5.27 10.94 13.66
N LEU A 108 -4.80 9.70 13.45
CA LEU A 108 -3.77 9.10 14.31
C LEU A 108 -2.41 9.81 14.18
N LEU A 109 -2.11 10.41 13.04
CA LEU A 109 -0.92 11.25 12.89
C LEU A 109 -1.04 12.56 13.66
N GLU A 110 -2.19 13.25 13.56
CA GLU A 110 -2.47 14.49 14.30
C GLU A 110 -2.38 14.25 15.81
N ASP A 111 -2.90 13.12 16.29
CA ASP A 111 -2.83 12.68 17.69
C ASP A 111 -1.42 12.22 18.12
N LYS A 112 -0.42 12.28 17.22
CA LYS A 112 0.95 11.83 17.47
C LYS A 112 1.05 10.36 17.94
N THR A 113 0.13 9.53 17.51
CA THR A 113 0.02 8.12 17.90
C THR A 113 1.32 7.34 17.62
N THR A 114 2.00 7.61 16.51
CA THR A 114 3.27 6.98 16.17
C THR A 114 4.35 7.17 17.22
N ARG A 115 4.37 8.35 17.88
CA ARG A 115 5.30 8.64 18.98
C ARG A 115 4.79 8.10 20.31
N ALA A 116 3.48 8.23 20.59
CA ALA A 116 2.89 7.81 21.85
C ALA A 116 2.96 6.30 22.05
N LEU A 117 2.78 5.54 20.97
CA LEU A 117 2.78 4.07 20.98
C LEU A 117 4.06 3.46 20.41
N ASN A 118 5.04 4.27 20.02
CA ASN A 118 6.28 3.84 19.36
C ASN A 118 6.02 2.85 18.21
N CYS A 119 5.13 3.20 17.28
CA CYS A 119 4.73 2.31 16.19
C CYS A 119 5.00 2.89 14.80
N ILE A 120 5.07 2.00 13.81
CA ILE A 120 5.00 2.34 12.39
C ILE A 120 3.54 2.30 11.99
N LEU A 121 2.99 3.42 11.51
CA LEU A 121 1.61 3.54 11.05
C LEU A 121 1.57 3.43 9.53
N ILE A 122 0.69 2.57 9.00
CA ILE A 122 0.54 2.33 7.55
C ILE A 122 -0.93 2.39 7.17
N THR A 123 -1.23 2.93 5.98
CA THR A 123 -2.54 2.79 5.34
C THR A 123 -2.39 2.40 3.88
N GLY A 124 -3.22 1.46 3.44
CA GLY A 124 -3.39 1.11 2.03
C GLY A 124 -4.49 1.92 1.34
N LYS A 125 -5.17 2.84 2.06
CA LYS A 125 -6.34 3.61 1.58
C LYS A 125 -7.44 2.69 1.04
N GLY A 126 -7.93 1.81 1.88
CA GLY A 126 -8.81 0.69 1.56
C GLY A 126 -8.02 -0.56 1.17
N TYR A 127 -8.37 -1.19 0.06
CA TYR A 127 -7.61 -2.35 -0.44
C TYR A 127 -6.16 -1.98 -0.76
N PRO A 128 -5.18 -2.63 -0.08
CA PRO A 128 -3.77 -2.28 -0.28
C PRO A 128 -3.27 -2.68 -1.66
N ASP A 129 -2.42 -1.85 -2.24
CA ASP A 129 -1.63 -2.20 -3.40
C ASP A 129 -0.53 -3.23 -3.06
N VAL A 130 0.16 -3.73 -4.09
CA VAL A 130 1.20 -4.76 -3.92
C VAL A 130 2.35 -4.22 -3.09
N ALA A 131 2.78 -2.97 -3.37
CA ALA A 131 3.90 -2.35 -2.67
C ALA A 131 3.64 -2.22 -1.17
N THR A 132 2.43 -1.77 -0.77
CA THR A 132 2.04 -1.67 0.63
C THR A 132 2.11 -3.03 1.34
N ARG A 133 1.61 -4.09 0.71
CA ARG A 133 1.64 -5.44 1.30
C ARG A 133 3.05 -5.99 1.41
N MET A 134 3.87 -5.82 0.36
CA MET A 134 5.26 -6.24 0.38
C MET A 134 6.04 -5.50 1.48
N LEU A 135 5.79 -4.21 1.65
CA LEU A 135 6.45 -3.43 2.70
C LEU A 135 6.06 -3.93 4.10
N VAL A 136 4.76 -4.13 4.37
CA VAL A 136 4.30 -4.68 5.66
C VAL A 136 4.96 -6.04 5.94
N LYS A 137 5.03 -6.92 4.93
CA LYS A 137 5.71 -8.20 5.06
C LYS A 137 7.20 -8.05 5.37
N ILE A 138 7.90 -7.17 4.66
CA ILE A 138 9.34 -6.94 4.88
C ILE A 138 9.60 -6.35 6.27
N LEU A 139 8.75 -5.43 6.76
CA LEU A 139 8.87 -4.89 8.12
C LEU A 139 8.69 -5.97 9.17
N SER A 140 7.69 -6.86 8.99
CA SER A 140 7.50 -7.99 9.89
C SER A 140 8.68 -8.97 9.84
N ASP A 141 9.12 -9.37 8.64
CA ASP A 141 10.14 -10.41 8.47
C ASP A 141 11.56 -9.92 8.85
N LYS A 142 11.94 -8.68 8.48
CA LYS A 142 13.31 -8.16 8.70
C LYS A 142 13.52 -7.52 10.07
N LEU A 143 12.48 -6.91 10.64
CA LEU A 143 12.56 -6.24 11.94
C LEU A 143 11.94 -7.08 13.07
N ASP A 144 11.37 -8.24 12.76
CA ASP A 144 10.65 -9.11 13.70
C ASP A 144 9.55 -8.35 14.48
N LEU A 145 8.84 -7.46 13.79
CA LEU A 145 7.81 -6.63 14.39
C LEU A 145 6.43 -7.29 14.26
N PRO A 146 5.64 -7.33 15.34
CA PRO A 146 4.24 -7.73 15.26
C PRO A 146 3.45 -6.73 14.43
N VAL A 147 2.49 -7.23 13.65
CA VAL A 147 1.61 -6.43 12.79
C VAL A 147 0.19 -6.48 13.34
N TYR A 148 -0.35 -5.32 13.64
CA TYR A 148 -1.75 -5.15 14.04
C TYR A 148 -2.50 -4.44 12.92
N ILE A 149 -3.74 -4.88 12.65
CA ILE A 149 -4.56 -4.35 11.57
C ILE A 149 -5.88 -3.88 12.15
N VAL A 150 -6.23 -2.63 11.90
CA VAL A 150 -7.52 -2.02 12.28
C VAL A 150 -8.32 -1.78 11.00
N VAL A 151 -9.46 -2.45 10.89
CA VAL A 151 -10.37 -2.40 9.75
C VAL A 151 -11.79 -2.18 10.23
N ASP A 152 -12.68 -1.79 9.33
CA ASP A 152 -14.11 -1.71 9.63
C ASP A 152 -14.66 -3.11 9.95
N ALA A 153 -15.65 -3.17 10.84
CA ALA A 153 -16.32 -4.40 11.23
C ALA A 153 -17.37 -4.84 10.20
N ASP A 154 -16.93 -4.98 8.94
CA ASP A 154 -17.78 -5.41 7.83
C ASP A 154 -17.06 -6.48 6.97
N PRO A 155 -17.77 -7.12 6.00
CA PRO A 155 -17.15 -8.15 5.14
C PRO A 155 -15.95 -7.64 4.32
N PHE A 156 -15.92 -6.35 3.94
CA PHE A 156 -14.82 -5.76 3.18
C PHE A 156 -13.58 -5.56 4.06
N GLY A 157 -13.77 -5.06 5.29
CA GLY A 157 -12.69 -4.96 6.27
C GLY A 157 -12.08 -6.32 6.59
N MET A 158 -12.90 -7.35 6.77
CA MET A 158 -12.44 -8.74 6.94
C MET A 158 -11.60 -9.22 5.75
N ASP A 159 -12.03 -8.94 4.53
CA ASP A 159 -11.28 -9.30 3.30
C ASP A 159 -9.95 -8.53 3.22
N ILE A 160 -9.95 -7.23 3.54
CA ILE A 160 -8.73 -6.41 3.60
C ILE A 160 -7.74 -6.98 4.62
N MET A 161 -8.20 -7.33 5.82
CA MET A 161 -7.36 -7.96 6.84
C MET A 161 -6.71 -9.26 6.33
N CYS A 162 -7.49 -10.11 5.63
CA CYS A 162 -6.99 -11.38 5.08
C CYS A 162 -5.92 -11.17 3.98
N ILE A 163 -5.89 -10.01 3.33
CA ILE A 163 -4.92 -9.71 2.27
C ILE A 163 -3.53 -9.41 2.85
N TYR A 164 -3.44 -8.90 4.06
CA TYR A 164 -2.17 -8.62 4.73
C TYR A 164 -1.54 -9.85 5.41
N ARG A 165 -2.25 -10.95 5.46
CA ARG A 165 -1.82 -12.20 6.13
C ARG A 165 -0.81 -13.04 5.33
#